data_96dee758640dcdcc7c8d8559c9783f7d
#
_entry.id   96dee758640dcdcc7c8d8559c9783f7d
#
_cell.length_a   1.000
_cell.length_b   1.000
_cell.length_c   1.000
_cell.angle_alpha   90.00
_cell.angle_beta   90.00
_cell.angle_gamma   90.00
#
_symmetry.space_group_name_H-M   'P 1'
#
loop_
_entity.id
_entity.type
_entity.pdbx_description
1 polymer ?
#
loop_
_entity_poly.entity_id
_entity_poly.type
_entity_poly.pdbx_seq_one_letter_code
_entity_poly.pdbx_strand_id
1 'polypeptide(L)'
;MTLFVTIMPIAHHASETPPGPLVAALLYDGLCTFEFGITAEVFGLYRPEMGPSWYRFVSCAIEPGPLRAHGGFTITPDRGDDALQEADIIVVPGWKGTDAPVPETLCEKLRAAHARGARLISICSGAFVLAATGLLAGRTITTHWRHAKVLQERYPDLTVDAAALYRTEGRIFTSAGSAAGIDLLISTVRDDFGPEAANSVARRLVVPAHRTGGQAQFLERPVPARPTGEIAPLLDKIRDTLGKDWTTAAMADACGLSLRTFLRRFEEATGGSPGLWLIAERIEAAKALLTRQEIGIDAVSHAVGFGSGHALRKQLRKATGLTPTEYRSRFLHNDSVKSW
;
A
#
# COMPACT_ATOMS: atom_id res chain seq x y z
N MET A 1 6.25 21.99 38.15
CA MET A 1 6.62 20.55 38.14
C MET A 1 6.94 20.22 36.70
N THR A 2 8.22 20.33 36.33
CA THR A 2 8.70 20.21 34.95
C THR A 2 9.03 18.75 34.70
N LEU A 3 8.24 18.10 33.83
CA LEU A 3 8.53 16.73 33.40
C LEU A 3 9.72 16.77 32.44
N PHE A 4 10.86 16.26 32.89
CA PHE A 4 11.97 15.93 32.02
C PHE A 4 11.65 14.61 31.31
N VAL A 5 11.36 14.69 30.00
CA VAL A 5 11.37 13.51 29.14
C VAL A 5 12.83 13.14 28.90
N THR A 6 13.29 12.12 29.60
CA THR A 6 14.62 11.56 29.37
C THR A 6 14.57 10.81 28.04
N ILE A 7 15.11 11.43 26.97
CA ILE A 7 15.42 10.74 25.72
C ILE A 7 16.56 9.78 26.06
N MET A 8 16.29 8.48 26.04
CA MET A 8 17.32 7.47 26.16
C MET A 8 18.35 7.68 25.04
N PRO A 9 19.64 7.77 25.35
CA PRO A 9 20.67 7.82 24.32
C PRO A 9 20.62 6.53 23.51
N ILE A 10 20.65 6.67 22.18
CA ILE A 10 20.86 5.55 21.27
C ILE A 10 22.24 5.00 21.63
N ALA A 11 22.27 3.85 22.28
CA ALA A 11 23.52 3.20 22.63
C ALA A 11 24.21 2.76 21.33
N HIS A 12 25.27 3.46 20.93
CA HIS A 12 26.23 2.98 19.97
C HIS A 12 26.97 1.79 20.58
N HIS A 13 26.39 0.61 20.48
CA HIS A 13 27.14 -0.62 20.71
C HIS A 13 28.04 -0.87 19.49
N ALA A 14 29.30 -0.50 19.64
CA ALA A 14 30.39 -1.04 18.83
C ALA A 14 30.54 -2.53 19.17
N SER A 15 29.87 -3.42 18.41
CA SER A 15 30.26 -4.83 18.27
C SER A 15 29.47 -5.49 17.16
N GLU A 16 30.19 -6.18 16.29
CA GLU A 16 29.78 -7.13 15.25
C GLU A 16 28.56 -6.70 14.42
N THR A 17 28.83 -6.29 13.20
CA THR A 17 27.81 -5.96 12.20
C THR A 17 26.77 -7.08 12.16
N PRO A 18 25.49 -6.82 12.49
CA PRO A 18 24.47 -7.86 12.40
C PRO A 18 24.44 -8.47 11.00
N PRO A 19 24.25 -9.79 10.84
CA PRO A 19 24.32 -10.44 9.54
C PRO A 19 23.16 -10.12 8.59
N GLY A 20 22.20 -9.29 9.01
CA GLY A 20 21.02 -8.94 8.22
C GLY A 20 21.31 -8.01 7.04
N PRO A 21 20.42 -7.98 6.01
CA PRO A 21 20.58 -7.13 4.84
C PRO A 21 20.65 -5.65 5.19
N LEU A 22 21.53 -4.89 4.53
CA LEU A 22 21.61 -3.44 4.68
C LEU A 22 20.59 -2.76 3.77
N VAL A 23 19.69 -1.98 4.39
CA VAL A 23 18.71 -1.13 3.69
C VAL A 23 19.17 0.32 3.75
N ALA A 24 19.42 0.93 2.61
CA ALA A 24 19.71 2.35 2.48
C ALA A 24 18.47 3.11 1.99
N ALA A 25 17.99 4.06 2.78
CA ALA A 25 16.91 4.97 2.37
C ALA A 25 17.49 6.29 1.86
N LEU A 26 17.21 6.63 0.59
CA LEU A 26 17.71 7.84 -0.05
C LEU A 26 16.96 9.08 0.46
N LEU A 27 17.69 10.01 1.04
CA LEU A 27 17.21 11.33 1.43
C LEU A 27 17.58 12.36 0.36
N TYR A 28 16.78 13.41 0.25
CA TYR A 28 16.96 14.53 -0.68
C TYR A 28 16.25 15.78 -0.14
N ASP A 29 16.68 16.97 -0.53
CA ASP A 29 16.01 18.22 -0.11
C ASP A 29 14.58 18.28 -0.68
N GLY A 30 13.59 18.55 0.15
CA GLY A 30 12.16 18.39 -0.16
C GLY A 30 11.65 16.96 0.04
N LEU A 31 12.22 16.22 0.99
CA LEU A 31 11.88 14.81 1.26
C LEU A 31 10.38 14.57 1.47
N CYS A 32 9.85 13.57 0.80
CA CYS A 32 8.52 13.03 1.05
C CYS A 32 8.50 12.32 2.41
N THR A 33 8.02 13.03 3.43
CA THR A 33 8.07 12.60 4.83
C THR A 33 7.38 11.27 5.09
N PHE A 34 6.20 11.08 4.49
CA PHE A 34 5.41 9.87 4.71
C PHE A 34 6.10 8.63 4.13
N GLU A 35 6.57 8.72 2.90
CA GLU A 35 7.24 7.63 2.19
C GLU A 35 8.56 7.24 2.88
N PHE A 36 9.31 8.22 3.38
CA PHE A 36 10.47 7.96 4.21
C PHE A 36 10.08 7.36 5.56
N GLY A 37 9.05 7.91 6.22
CA GLY A 37 8.58 7.44 7.52
C GLY A 37 8.16 5.98 7.52
N ILE A 38 7.43 5.51 6.50
CA ILE A 38 7.07 4.10 6.39
C ILE A 38 8.29 3.21 6.09
N THR A 39 9.29 3.73 5.37
CA THR A 39 10.54 3.01 5.10
C THR A 39 11.33 2.82 6.40
N ALA A 40 11.48 3.88 7.18
CA ALA A 40 12.16 3.85 8.48
C ALA A 40 11.40 2.96 9.49
N GLU A 41 10.06 3.03 9.51
CA GLU A 41 9.23 2.19 10.39
C GLU A 41 9.38 0.71 10.08
N VAL A 42 9.38 0.33 8.79
CA VAL A 42 9.47 -1.09 8.42
C VAL A 42 10.87 -1.64 8.63
N PHE A 43 11.91 -0.94 8.20
CA PHE A 43 13.27 -1.47 8.14
C PHE A 43 14.18 -0.94 9.25
N GLY A 44 13.98 0.30 9.71
CA GLY A 44 14.87 0.98 10.65
C GLY A 44 14.48 0.83 12.12
N LEU A 45 13.24 0.46 12.39
CA LEU A 45 12.80 0.33 13.77
C LEU A 45 13.41 -0.92 14.43
N TYR A 46 13.93 -0.74 15.63
CA TYR A 46 14.46 -1.84 16.43
C TYR A 46 13.37 -2.89 16.73
N ARG A 47 13.64 -4.15 16.37
CA ARG A 47 12.72 -5.28 16.50
C ARG A 47 13.45 -6.47 17.11
N PRO A 48 13.61 -6.51 18.45
CA PRO A 48 14.35 -7.58 19.11
C PRO A 48 13.76 -8.97 18.87
N GLU A 49 12.43 -9.03 18.62
CA GLU A 49 11.74 -10.28 18.30
C GLU A 49 12.14 -10.90 16.96
N MET A 50 12.80 -10.14 16.08
CA MET A 50 13.26 -10.61 14.77
C MET A 50 14.67 -11.18 14.80
N GLY A 51 15.37 -11.03 15.92
CA GLY A 51 16.73 -11.53 16.08
C GLY A 51 17.80 -10.75 15.31
N PRO A 52 19.07 -11.23 15.37
CA PRO A 52 20.22 -10.50 14.84
C PRO A 52 20.31 -10.50 13.30
N SER A 53 19.56 -11.36 12.62
CA SER A 53 19.52 -11.41 11.16
C SER A 53 18.56 -10.39 10.52
N TRP A 54 17.87 -9.59 11.33
CA TRP A 54 16.97 -8.53 10.84
C TRP A 54 17.72 -7.48 10.04
N TYR A 55 17.00 -6.67 9.28
CA TYR A 55 17.58 -5.59 8.49
C TYR A 55 18.44 -4.65 9.32
N ARG A 56 19.53 -4.22 8.73
CA ARG A 56 20.28 -3.03 9.13
C ARG A 56 19.76 -1.86 8.32
N PHE A 57 19.58 -0.72 8.92
CA PHE A 57 19.03 0.44 8.26
C PHE A 57 19.97 1.63 8.34
N VAL A 58 20.06 2.37 7.25
CA VAL A 58 20.80 3.63 7.19
C VAL A 58 20.07 4.61 6.29
N SER A 59 20.00 5.86 6.69
CA SER A 59 19.60 6.96 5.80
C SER A 59 20.85 7.53 5.11
N CYS A 60 20.74 7.81 3.81
CA CYS A 60 21.87 8.35 3.04
C CYS A 60 21.42 9.42 2.07
N ALA A 61 22.32 10.31 1.69
CA ALA A 61 22.06 11.35 0.71
C ALA A 61 23.27 11.62 -0.19
N ILE A 62 23.00 12.09 -1.41
CA ILE A 62 24.02 12.63 -2.32
C ILE A 62 24.30 14.11 -2.05
N GLU A 63 23.34 14.79 -1.41
CA GLU A 63 23.45 16.21 -1.07
C GLU A 63 23.93 16.32 0.38
N PRO A 64 24.80 17.30 0.70
CA PRO A 64 25.16 17.54 2.09
C PRO A 64 23.93 18.00 2.87
N GLY A 65 23.75 17.47 4.09
CA GLY A 65 22.64 17.82 4.98
C GLY A 65 22.99 18.97 5.92
N PRO A 66 22.01 19.53 6.63
CA PRO A 66 20.64 19.04 6.84
C PRO A 66 19.72 19.32 5.63
N LEU A 67 18.82 18.38 5.36
CA LEU A 67 17.85 18.41 4.27
C LEU A 67 16.46 18.79 4.79
N ARG A 68 15.70 19.54 4.01
CA ARG A 68 14.31 19.88 4.36
C ARG A 68 13.38 18.70 4.01
N ALA A 69 12.39 18.50 4.86
CA ALA A 69 11.33 17.53 4.62
C ALA A 69 9.96 18.21 4.57
N HIS A 70 8.99 17.59 3.92
CA HIS A 70 7.60 18.05 3.95
C HIS A 70 7.09 18.01 5.39
N GLY A 71 6.39 19.07 5.83
CA GLY A 71 5.94 19.22 7.21
C GLY A 71 6.78 20.19 8.03
N GLY A 72 7.84 20.80 7.44
CA GLY A 72 8.54 21.93 8.03
C GLY A 72 9.65 21.58 9.00
N PHE A 73 10.19 20.37 8.96
CA PHE A 73 11.37 19.97 9.72
C PHE A 73 12.57 19.67 8.80
N THR A 74 13.74 19.54 9.42
CA THR A 74 14.97 19.13 8.74
C THR A 74 15.40 17.75 9.23
N ILE A 75 16.08 17.01 8.33
CA ILE A 75 16.65 15.70 8.60
C ILE A 75 18.11 15.69 8.17
N THR A 76 18.96 15.09 8.98
CA THR A 76 20.37 14.87 8.64
C THR A 76 20.54 13.40 8.27
N PRO A 77 21.13 13.07 7.10
CA PRO A 77 21.42 11.69 6.75
C PRO A 77 22.49 11.10 7.68
N ASP A 78 22.40 9.81 7.95
CA ASP A 78 23.41 9.08 8.73
C ASP A 78 24.73 8.96 7.96
N ARG A 79 24.62 8.78 6.63
CA ARG A 79 25.78 8.59 5.75
C ARG A 79 25.62 9.39 4.45
N GLY A 80 26.72 9.52 3.74
CA GLY A 80 26.76 9.97 2.35
C GLY A 80 26.28 8.89 1.37
N ASP A 81 26.48 9.15 0.10
CA ASP A 81 26.09 8.24 -1.00
C ASP A 81 26.99 6.99 -1.12
N ASP A 82 28.05 6.89 -0.33
CA ASP A 82 28.86 5.68 -0.16
C ASP A 82 28.02 4.51 0.34
N ALA A 83 27.01 4.76 1.16
CA ALA A 83 26.06 3.73 1.62
C ALA A 83 25.37 2.97 0.48
N LEU A 84 25.16 3.60 -0.68
CA LEU A 84 24.56 2.96 -1.86
C LEU A 84 25.45 1.85 -2.45
N GLN A 85 26.78 1.92 -2.21
CA GLN A 85 27.72 0.92 -2.70
C GLN A 85 27.69 -0.38 -1.88
N GLU A 86 27.22 -0.30 -0.64
CA GLU A 86 27.20 -1.44 0.30
C GLU A 86 25.79 -2.03 0.45
N ALA A 87 24.74 -1.24 0.20
CA ALA A 87 23.37 -1.61 0.46
C ALA A 87 22.91 -2.82 -0.37
N ASP A 88 22.22 -3.75 0.29
CA ASP A 88 21.52 -4.88 -0.32
C ASP A 88 20.15 -4.46 -0.87
N ILE A 89 19.56 -3.44 -0.26
CA ILE A 89 18.28 -2.84 -0.65
C ILE A 89 18.43 -1.32 -0.63
N ILE A 90 18.04 -0.66 -1.70
CA ILE A 90 18.00 0.79 -1.78
C ILE A 90 16.55 1.22 -1.97
N VAL A 91 16.05 2.07 -1.07
CA VAL A 91 14.69 2.62 -1.14
C VAL A 91 14.75 4.09 -1.54
N VAL A 92 14.01 4.42 -2.59
CA VAL A 92 13.81 5.80 -3.07
C VAL A 92 12.40 6.24 -2.65
N PRO A 93 12.24 6.93 -1.50
CA PRO A 93 10.94 7.27 -0.93
C PRO A 93 10.37 8.57 -1.53
N GLY A 94 9.99 8.53 -2.79
CA GLY A 94 9.58 9.72 -3.55
C GLY A 94 10.73 10.43 -4.25
N TRP A 95 10.41 11.60 -4.80
CA TRP A 95 11.39 12.52 -5.42
C TRP A 95 10.86 13.96 -5.37
N LYS A 96 11.73 14.93 -5.64
CA LYS A 96 11.52 16.39 -5.59
C LYS A 96 10.38 16.93 -6.48
N GLY A 97 9.67 16.05 -7.20
CA GLY A 97 8.62 16.33 -8.16
C GLY A 97 8.87 15.62 -9.49
N THR A 98 7.85 15.60 -10.35
CA THR A 98 7.94 14.93 -11.65
C THR A 98 8.98 15.56 -12.56
N ASP A 99 9.17 16.88 -12.48
CA ASP A 99 10.05 17.64 -13.39
C ASP A 99 11.46 17.87 -12.84
N ALA A 100 11.70 17.47 -11.59
CA ALA A 100 13.01 17.63 -10.98
C ALA A 100 14.02 16.69 -11.66
N PRO A 101 15.19 17.21 -12.07
CA PRO A 101 16.23 16.40 -12.68
C PRO A 101 16.78 15.38 -11.67
N VAL A 102 17.15 14.21 -12.17
CA VAL A 102 17.88 13.21 -11.40
C VAL A 102 19.36 13.34 -11.75
N PRO A 103 20.24 13.58 -10.77
CA PRO A 103 21.68 13.71 -11.04
C PRO A 103 22.23 12.41 -11.63
N GLU A 104 23.06 12.54 -12.69
CA GLU A 104 23.65 11.37 -13.34
C GLU A 104 24.52 10.56 -12.38
N THR A 105 25.20 11.21 -11.44
CA THR A 105 25.98 10.54 -10.39
C THR A 105 25.13 9.60 -9.52
N LEU A 106 23.87 9.98 -9.24
CA LEU A 106 22.92 9.09 -8.56
C LEU A 106 22.51 7.93 -9.47
N CYS A 107 22.22 8.20 -10.74
CA CYS A 107 21.88 7.16 -11.70
C CYS A 107 23.01 6.12 -11.85
N GLU A 108 24.26 6.54 -11.94
CA GLU A 108 25.43 5.66 -11.99
C GLU A 108 25.54 4.77 -10.76
N LYS A 109 25.37 5.34 -9.55
CA LYS A 109 25.43 4.58 -8.30
C LYS A 109 24.31 3.56 -8.20
N LEU A 110 23.08 3.91 -8.61
CA LEU A 110 21.95 2.98 -8.61
C LEU A 110 22.14 1.86 -9.64
N ARG A 111 22.67 2.15 -10.83
CA ARG A 111 23.04 1.13 -11.82
C ARG A 111 24.11 0.18 -11.28
N ALA A 112 25.14 0.71 -10.68
CA ALA A 112 26.23 -0.09 -10.07
C ALA A 112 25.69 -0.98 -8.94
N ALA A 113 24.85 -0.44 -8.06
CA ALA A 113 24.22 -1.20 -6.98
C ALA A 113 23.34 -2.33 -7.54
N HIS A 114 22.51 -2.04 -8.55
CA HIS A 114 21.69 -3.05 -9.20
C HIS A 114 22.51 -4.14 -9.88
N ALA A 115 23.59 -3.79 -10.58
CA ALA A 115 24.51 -4.73 -11.21
C ALA A 115 25.20 -5.64 -10.18
N ARG A 116 25.51 -5.12 -8.98
CA ARG A 116 26.04 -5.89 -7.84
C ARG A 116 25.01 -6.87 -7.26
N GLY A 117 23.72 -6.68 -7.55
CA GLY A 117 22.64 -7.52 -7.07
C GLY A 117 21.73 -6.87 -6.02
N ALA A 118 21.93 -5.59 -5.73
CA ALA A 118 21.02 -4.87 -4.83
C ALA A 118 19.60 -4.78 -5.41
N ARG A 119 18.60 -4.81 -4.51
CA ARG A 119 17.21 -4.52 -4.87
C ARG A 119 16.97 -3.02 -4.82
N LEU A 120 16.29 -2.50 -5.84
CA LEU A 120 15.89 -1.10 -5.92
C LEU A 120 14.37 -1.01 -5.68
N ILE A 121 13.97 -0.28 -4.68
CA ILE A 121 12.58 -0.05 -4.31
C ILE A 121 12.25 1.42 -4.53
N SER A 122 11.22 1.73 -5.31
CA SER A 122 10.68 3.07 -5.43
C SER A 122 9.27 3.17 -4.86
N ILE A 123 9.01 4.27 -4.16
CA ILE A 123 7.70 4.59 -3.63
C ILE A 123 7.22 5.88 -4.31
N CYS A 124 5.98 5.90 -4.82
CA CYS A 124 5.38 7.09 -5.41
C CYS A 124 6.22 7.68 -6.57
N SER A 125 6.56 8.97 -6.51
CA SER A 125 7.41 9.67 -7.49
C SER A 125 8.87 9.17 -7.54
N GLY A 126 9.31 8.34 -6.59
CA GLY A 126 10.61 7.68 -6.67
C GLY A 126 10.83 6.84 -7.94
N ALA A 127 9.75 6.45 -8.61
CA ALA A 127 9.80 5.78 -9.90
C ALA A 127 10.50 6.61 -10.99
N PHE A 128 10.46 7.96 -10.93
CA PHE A 128 11.19 8.84 -11.86
C PHE A 128 12.70 8.72 -11.70
N VAL A 129 13.18 8.51 -10.48
CA VAL A 129 14.60 8.29 -10.22
C VAL A 129 15.04 6.97 -10.86
N LEU A 130 14.28 5.88 -10.65
CA LEU A 130 14.62 4.60 -11.27
C LEU A 130 14.46 4.62 -12.80
N ALA A 131 13.48 5.36 -13.33
CA ALA A 131 13.33 5.52 -14.77
C ALA A 131 14.52 6.26 -15.40
N ALA A 132 15.03 7.31 -14.74
CA ALA A 132 16.21 8.04 -15.20
C ALA A 132 17.47 7.17 -15.29
N THR A 133 17.58 6.09 -14.51
CA THR A 133 18.70 5.14 -14.63
C THR A 133 18.70 4.32 -15.91
N GLY A 134 17.57 4.27 -16.65
CA GLY A 134 17.38 3.38 -17.80
C GLY A 134 17.08 1.91 -17.42
N LEU A 135 17.14 1.54 -16.14
CA LEU A 135 16.90 0.16 -15.69
C LEU A 135 15.45 -0.31 -15.85
N LEU A 136 14.52 0.62 -16.10
CA LEU A 136 13.10 0.28 -16.26
C LEU A 136 12.69 -0.01 -17.71
N ALA A 137 13.59 0.15 -18.69
CA ALA A 137 13.30 -0.12 -20.09
C ALA A 137 12.78 -1.56 -20.30
N GLY A 138 11.68 -1.72 -21.03
CA GLY A 138 11.01 -2.98 -21.32
C GLY A 138 10.26 -3.60 -20.12
N ARG A 139 10.18 -2.93 -18.98
CA ARG A 139 9.53 -3.45 -17.76
C ARG A 139 8.15 -2.85 -17.55
N THR A 140 7.30 -3.60 -16.84
CA THR A 140 6.00 -3.10 -16.35
C THR A 140 6.14 -2.67 -14.89
N ILE A 141 5.96 -1.39 -14.62
CA ILE A 141 6.14 -0.78 -13.31
C ILE A 141 4.87 -0.05 -12.86
N THR A 142 4.83 0.42 -11.63
CA THR A 142 3.78 1.32 -11.16
C THR A 142 4.35 2.56 -10.47
N THR A 143 3.55 3.58 -10.42
CA THR A 143 3.79 4.81 -9.66
C THR A 143 2.45 5.34 -9.16
N HIS A 144 2.44 6.43 -8.42
CA HIS A 144 1.20 7.10 -8.02
C HIS A 144 0.37 7.46 -9.27
N TRP A 145 -0.93 7.13 -9.27
CA TRP A 145 -1.84 7.33 -10.40
C TRP A 145 -1.74 8.74 -11.01
N ARG A 146 -1.58 9.78 -10.17
CA ARG A 146 -1.43 11.17 -10.59
C ARG A 146 -0.20 11.40 -11.47
N HIS A 147 0.83 10.58 -11.34
CA HIS A 147 2.10 10.72 -12.05
C HIS A 147 2.25 9.72 -13.21
N ALA A 148 1.35 8.73 -13.30
CA ALA A 148 1.45 7.62 -14.25
C ALA A 148 1.53 8.10 -15.70
N LYS A 149 0.66 9.06 -16.09
CA LYS A 149 0.65 9.61 -17.44
C LYS A 149 1.95 10.31 -17.79
N VAL A 150 2.43 11.18 -16.91
CA VAL A 150 3.67 11.95 -17.14
C VAL A 150 4.88 11.01 -17.20
N LEU A 151 4.91 9.98 -16.36
CA LEU A 151 5.99 9.00 -16.38
C LEU A 151 6.00 8.20 -17.69
N GLN A 152 4.83 7.74 -18.17
CA GLN A 152 4.69 7.00 -19.42
C GLN A 152 5.09 7.85 -20.64
N GLU A 153 4.69 9.13 -20.66
CA GLU A 153 5.04 10.05 -21.76
C GLU A 153 6.54 10.35 -21.80
N ARG A 154 7.18 10.49 -20.63
CA ARG A 154 8.62 10.81 -20.54
C ARG A 154 9.52 9.63 -20.83
N TYR A 155 9.08 8.42 -20.51
CA TYR A 155 9.83 7.17 -20.67
C TYR A 155 8.99 6.16 -21.46
N PRO A 156 8.93 6.29 -22.79
CA PRO A 156 8.05 5.45 -23.61
C PRO A 156 8.47 3.97 -23.65
N ASP A 157 9.74 3.69 -23.32
CA ASP A 157 10.31 2.34 -23.35
C ASP A 157 9.89 1.45 -22.14
N LEU A 158 9.20 2.02 -21.15
CA LEU A 158 8.62 1.28 -20.05
C LEU A 158 7.08 1.23 -20.15
N THR A 159 6.44 0.35 -19.41
CA THR A 159 4.97 0.28 -19.30
C THR A 159 4.55 0.68 -17.90
N VAL A 160 3.66 1.68 -17.76
CA VAL A 160 3.11 2.10 -16.47
C VAL A 160 1.75 1.45 -16.21
N ASP A 161 1.67 0.54 -15.26
CA ASP A 161 0.41 0.02 -14.74
C ASP A 161 -0.12 0.95 -13.63
N ALA A 162 -0.91 1.94 -14.01
CA ALA A 162 -1.51 2.90 -13.08
C ALA A 162 -2.57 2.28 -12.16
N ALA A 163 -3.03 1.06 -12.42
CA ALA A 163 -4.01 0.39 -11.58
C ALA A 163 -3.35 -0.38 -10.42
N ALA A 164 -2.14 -0.88 -10.58
CA ALA A 164 -1.49 -1.71 -9.58
C ALA A 164 -1.05 -0.92 -8.33
N LEU A 165 -1.20 -1.51 -7.14
CA LEU A 165 -0.65 -0.95 -5.89
C LEU A 165 0.87 -1.01 -5.89
N TYR A 166 1.43 -2.14 -6.30
CA TYR A 166 2.86 -2.33 -6.45
C TYR A 166 3.18 -3.40 -7.51
N ARG A 167 4.36 -3.33 -8.06
CA ARG A 167 4.92 -4.27 -9.03
C ARG A 167 6.33 -4.67 -8.63
N THR A 168 6.67 -5.92 -8.91
CA THR A 168 8.02 -6.49 -8.72
C THR A 168 8.47 -7.09 -10.03
N GLU A 169 9.58 -6.61 -10.55
CA GLU A 169 10.20 -7.05 -11.81
C GLU A 169 11.68 -7.38 -11.54
N GLY A 170 11.94 -8.64 -11.26
CA GLY A 170 13.26 -9.09 -10.85
C GLY A 170 13.70 -8.43 -9.54
N ARG A 171 14.75 -7.61 -9.58
CA ARG A 171 15.27 -6.86 -8.42
C ARG A 171 14.78 -5.40 -8.35
N ILE A 172 13.78 -5.03 -9.14
CA ILE A 172 13.19 -3.71 -9.15
C ILE A 172 11.76 -3.79 -8.63
N PHE A 173 11.46 -3.03 -7.61
CA PHE A 173 10.19 -3.00 -6.92
C PHE A 173 9.64 -1.58 -6.96
N THR A 174 8.40 -1.41 -7.38
CA THR A 174 7.77 -0.09 -7.53
C THR A 174 6.39 -0.09 -6.89
N SER A 175 6.02 1.00 -6.22
CA SER A 175 4.69 1.15 -5.63
C SER A 175 4.02 2.47 -5.95
N ALA A 176 2.71 2.46 -5.87
CA ALA A 176 1.85 3.62 -6.09
C ALA A 176 2.03 4.74 -5.05
N GLY A 177 2.80 4.49 -3.99
CA GLY A 177 3.02 5.46 -2.93
C GLY A 177 1.98 5.41 -1.82
N SER A 178 2.17 6.25 -0.80
CA SER A 178 1.31 6.32 0.38
C SER A 178 1.05 4.93 0.98
N ALA A 179 -0.21 4.55 1.22
CA ALA A 179 -0.55 3.25 1.80
C ALA A 179 -0.08 2.04 0.97
N ALA A 180 0.02 2.16 -0.36
CA ALA A 180 0.54 1.10 -1.22
C ALA A 180 2.06 0.88 -1.04
N GLY A 181 2.78 1.90 -0.57
CA GLY A 181 4.17 1.76 -0.13
C GLY A 181 4.28 0.78 1.04
N ILE A 182 3.39 0.87 2.02
CA ILE A 182 3.34 -0.06 3.16
C ILE A 182 3.15 -1.51 2.66
N ASP A 183 2.21 -1.72 1.73
CA ASP A 183 1.95 -3.06 1.17
C ASP A 183 3.19 -3.66 0.49
N LEU A 184 3.90 -2.85 -0.30
CA LEU A 184 5.15 -3.29 -0.94
C LEU A 184 6.22 -3.65 0.09
N LEU A 185 6.45 -2.80 1.09
CA LEU A 185 7.47 -3.02 2.10
C LEU A 185 7.16 -4.25 2.96
N ILE A 186 5.90 -4.47 3.35
CA ILE A 186 5.46 -5.69 4.06
C ILE A 186 5.62 -6.92 3.15
N SER A 187 5.34 -6.81 1.85
CA SER A 187 5.59 -7.91 0.90
C SER A 187 7.08 -8.24 0.83
N THR A 188 7.95 -7.22 0.82
CA THR A 188 9.41 -7.41 0.84
C THR A 188 9.85 -8.14 2.12
N VAL A 189 9.33 -7.77 3.28
CA VAL A 189 9.59 -8.47 4.55
C VAL A 189 9.13 -9.93 4.48
N ARG A 190 7.99 -10.18 3.87
CA ARG A 190 7.47 -11.55 3.71
C ARG A 190 8.38 -12.41 2.84
N ASP A 191 8.88 -11.85 1.76
CA ASP A 191 9.76 -12.54 0.84
C ASP A 191 11.13 -12.87 1.49
N ASP A 192 11.60 -11.98 2.37
CA ASP A 192 12.91 -12.13 3.05
C ASP A 192 12.85 -12.98 4.32
N PHE A 193 11.83 -12.80 5.14
CA PHE A 193 11.74 -13.37 6.50
C PHE A 193 10.48 -14.20 6.75
N GLY A 194 9.67 -14.39 5.73
CA GLY A 194 8.45 -15.20 5.80
C GLY A 194 7.23 -14.48 6.36
N PRO A 195 6.08 -15.20 6.39
CA PRO A 195 4.78 -14.62 6.73
C PRO A 195 4.67 -14.17 8.18
N GLU A 196 5.36 -14.82 9.11
CA GLU A 196 5.29 -14.48 10.55
C GLU A 196 5.93 -13.10 10.81
N ALA A 197 7.10 -12.84 10.22
CA ALA A 197 7.75 -11.55 10.31
C ALA A 197 6.90 -10.44 9.68
N ALA A 198 6.35 -10.68 8.48
CA ALA A 198 5.44 -9.75 7.82
C ALA A 198 4.18 -9.45 8.66
N ASN A 199 3.60 -10.47 9.32
CA ASN A 199 2.46 -10.30 10.22
C ASN A 199 2.83 -9.48 11.46
N SER A 200 4.04 -9.65 12.02
CA SER A 200 4.50 -8.85 13.17
C SER A 200 4.63 -7.37 12.77
N VAL A 201 5.26 -7.08 11.63
CA VAL A 201 5.38 -5.71 11.10
C VAL A 201 4.01 -5.10 10.85
N ALA A 202 3.11 -5.82 10.18
CA ALA A 202 1.77 -5.35 9.85
C ALA A 202 0.91 -5.04 11.08
N ARG A 203 0.98 -5.89 12.13
CA ARG A 203 0.28 -5.65 13.40
C ARG A 203 0.72 -4.35 14.07
N ARG A 204 2.03 -4.06 14.06
CA ARG A 204 2.55 -2.83 14.63
C ARG A 204 2.10 -1.60 13.85
N LEU A 205 2.02 -1.69 12.52
CA LEU A 205 1.50 -0.66 11.63
C LEU A 205 -0.03 -0.54 11.68
N VAL A 206 -0.73 -1.49 12.33
CA VAL A 206 -2.20 -1.56 12.39
C VAL A 206 -2.82 -1.65 10.98
N VAL A 207 -2.18 -2.42 10.10
CA VAL A 207 -2.63 -2.65 8.72
C VAL A 207 -2.77 -4.14 8.43
N PRO A 208 -3.55 -4.53 7.39
CA PRO A 208 -3.60 -5.92 6.94
C PRO A 208 -2.20 -6.38 6.49
N ALA A 209 -1.81 -7.59 6.91
CA ALA A 209 -0.49 -8.14 6.57
C ALA A 209 -0.33 -8.50 5.08
N HIS A 210 -1.40 -8.46 4.32
CA HIS A 210 -1.38 -8.79 2.89
C HIS A 210 -2.44 -8.04 2.10
N ARG A 211 -1.95 -7.25 1.15
CA ARG A 211 -2.70 -6.78 -0.02
C ARG A 211 -1.91 -7.17 -1.27
N THR A 212 -2.61 -7.67 -2.28
CA THR A 212 -1.94 -8.05 -3.54
C THR A 212 -1.59 -6.80 -4.34
N GLY A 213 -0.39 -6.76 -4.92
CA GLY A 213 0.06 -5.63 -5.74
C GLY A 213 -0.85 -5.30 -6.92
N GLY A 214 -1.56 -6.29 -7.46
CA GLY A 214 -2.53 -6.11 -8.54
C GLY A 214 -3.90 -5.57 -8.11
N GLN A 215 -4.12 -5.22 -6.83
CA GLN A 215 -5.33 -4.49 -6.44
C GLN A 215 -5.29 -3.07 -7.00
N ALA A 216 -6.45 -2.60 -7.48
CA ALA A 216 -6.53 -1.27 -8.06
C ALA A 216 -6.16 -0.19 -7.02
N GLN A 217 -5.32 0.76 -7.43
CA GLN A 217 -5.21 2.04 -6.76
C GLN A 217 -6.63 2.62 -6.67
N PHE A 218 -6.96 3.30 -5.58
CA PHE A 218 -8.15 4.12 -5.53
C PHE A 218 -7.98 5.28 -6.53
N LEU A 219 -8.25 4.99 -7.80
CA LEU A 219 -8.48 6.03 -8.79
C LEU A 219 -9.65 6.86 -8.27
N GLU A 220 -9.54 8.17 -8.38
CA GLU A 220 -10.55 9.12 -7.91
C GLU A 220 -11.98 8.60 -8.07
N ARG A 221 -12.45 7.86 -7.08
CA ARG A 221 -13.85 8.06 -6.72
C ARG A 221 -13.80 9.34 -5.92
N PRO A 222 -14.48 10.41 -6.35
CA PRO A 222 -14.67 11.54 -5.48
C PRO A 222 -15.09 10.97 -4.13
N VAL A 223 -14.40 11.34 -3.04
CA VAL A 223 -15.00 11.12 -1.71
C VAL A 223 -16.37 11.75 -1.87
N PRO A 224 -17.47 11.00 -1.83
CA PRO A 224 -18.77 11.57 -2.08
C PRO A 224 -18.87 12.74 -1.11
N ALA A 225 -19.06 13.93 -1.60
CA ALA A 225 -19.55 15.02 -0.75
C ALA A 225 -20.68 14.37 0.02
N ARG A 226 -20.59 14.29 1.37
CA ARG A 226 -21.51 13.50 2.22
C ARG A 226 -22.85 13.43 1.51
N PRO A 227 -23.36 12.24 1.14
CA PRO A 227 -24.56 12.17 0.33
C PRO A 227 -25.60 13.05 1.02
N THR A 228 -25.83 14.24 0.46
CA THR A 228 -26.79 15.19 1.00
C THR A 228 -28.07 14.92 0.25
N GLY A 229 -29.20 14.82 0.95
CA GLY A 229 -30.49 14.58 0.33
C GLY A 229 -30.92 13.10 0.37
N GLU A 230 -31.70 12.70 -0.61
CA GLU A 230 -32.46 11.45 -0.67
C GLU A 230 -31.59 10.17 -0.80
N ILE A 231 -30.36 10.29 -1.28
CA ILE A 231 -29.46 9.14 -1.52
C ILE A 231 -28.81 8.64 -0.22
N ALA A 232 -28.41 9.50 0.72
CA ALA A 232 -27.75 9.09 1.95
C ALA A 232 -28.59 8.11 2.79
N PRO A 233 -29.87 8.42 3.08
CA PRO A 233 -30.73 7.49 3.85
C PRO A 233 -30.93 6.15 3.13
N LEU A 234 -30.93 6.16 1.78
CA LEU A 234 -31.03 4.93 1.00
C LEU A 234 -29.77 4.07 1.19
N LEU A 235 -28.58 4.66 1.12
CA LEU A 235 -27.32 3.90 1.28
C LEU A 235 -27.26 3.22 2.66
N ASP A 236 -27.65 3.92 3.72
CA ASP A 236 -27.69 3.36 5.06
C ASP A 236 -28.74 2.25 5.16
N LYS A 237 -29.95 2.47 4.62
CA LYS A 237 -30.98 1.44 4.55
C LYS A 237 -30.55 0.18 3.79
N ILE A 238 -29.78 0.33 2.71
CA ILE A 238 -29.25 -0.81 1.96
C ILE A 238 -28.22 -1.55 2.80
N ARG A 239 -27.29 -0.85 3.49
CA ARG A 239 -26.30 -1.47 4.37
C ARG A 239 -26.94 -2.28 5.49
N ASP A 240 -28.02 -1.78 6.08
CA ASP A 240 -28.77 -2.47 7.12
C ASP A 240 -29.58 -3.68 6.59
N THR A 241 -29.77 -3.76 5.28
CA THR A 241 -30.63 -4.77 4.65
C THR A 241 -30.02 -5.41 3.41
N LEU A 242 -28.70 -5.66 3.40
CA LEU A 242 -27.96 -6.19 2.25
C LEU A 242 -28.50 -7.53 1.72
N GLY A 243 -29.11 -8.34 2.60
CA GLY A 243 -29.74 -9.60 2.23
C GLY A 243 -30.99 -9.47 1.37
N LYS A 244 -31.59 -8.29 1.29
CA LYS A 244 -32.76 -8.06 0.44
C LYS A 244 -32.39 -7.97 -1.04
N ASP A 245 -33.39 -8.26 -1.89
CA ASP A 245 -33.23 -8.08 -3.34
C ASP A 245 -33.37 -6.59 -3.71
N TRP A 246 -32.20 -5.92 -3.73
CA TRP A 246 -32.09 -4.53 -4.12
C TRP A 246 -31.83 -4.42 -5.63
N THR A 247 -32.90 -4.21 -6.39
CA THR A 247 -32.78 -3.84 -7.83
C THR A 247 -32.56 -2.34 -7.97
N THR A 248 -32.00 -1.89 -9.10
CA THR A 248 -31.84 -0.44 -9.38
C THR A 248 -33.19 0.30 -9.39
N ALA A 249 -34.26 -0.38 -9.85
CA ALA A 249 -35.60 0.16 -9.82
C ALA A 249 -36.11 0.34 -8.37
N ALA A 250 -35.96 -0.70 -7.53
CA ALA A 250 -36.34 -0.63 -6.12
C ALA A 250 -35.56 0.45 -5.34
N MET A 251 -34.32 0.71 -5.70
CA MET A 251 -33.52 1.80 -5.13
C MET A 251 -34.07 3.17 -5.57
N ALA A 252 -34.44 3.34 -6.85
CA ALA A 252 -35.02 4.56 -7.37
C ALA A 252 -36.37 4.85 -6.72
N ASP A 253 -37.23 3.82 -6.60
CA ASP A 253 -38.55 3.91 -5.95
C ASP A 253 -38.41 4.28 -4.47
N ALA A 254 -37.43 3.73 -3.77
CA ALA A 254 -37.16 4.04 -2.36
C ALA A 254 -36.76 5.52 -2.14
N CYS A 255 -36.28 6.20 -3.18
CA CYS A 255 -35.96 7.64 -3.16
C CYS A 255 -37.11 8.51 -3.76
N GLY A 256 -38.17 7.92 -4.29
CA GLY A 256 -39.23 8.64 -5.00
C GLY A 256 -38.75 9.30 -6.30
N LEU A 257 -37.71 8.73 -6.93
CA LEU A 257 -37.06 9.29 -8.12
C LEU A 257 -37.35 8.44 -9.38
N SER A 258 -37.43 9.13 -10.54
CA SER A 258 -37.36 8.39 -11.81
C SER A 258 -36.01 7.69 -11.94
N LEU A 259 -36.00 6.54 -12.62
CA LEU A 259 -34.76 5.74 -12.81
C LEU A 259 -33.60 6.58 -13.37
N ARG A 260 -33.88 7.44 -14.35
CA ARG A 260 -32.87 8.32 -14.98
C ARG A 260 -32.31 9.33 -13.95
N THR A 261 -33.17 9.96 -13.16
CA THR A 261 -32.76 10.94 -12.14
C THR A 261 -31.97 10.25 -11.03
N PHE A 262 -32.44 9.06 -10.61
CA PHE A 262 -31.77 8.24 -9.62
C PHE A 262 -30.35 7.86 -10.05
N LEU A 263 -30.17 7.29 -11.24
CA LEU A 263 -28.84 6.87 -11.74
C LEU A 263 -27.85 8.04 -11.74
N ARG A 264 -28.26 9.21 -12.26
CA ARG A 264 -27.40 10.39 -12.26
C ARG A 264 -27.03 10.83 -10.84
N ARG A 265 -28.02 11.00 -9.94
CA ARG A 265 -27.77 11.43 -8.54
C ARG A 265 -26.98 10.39 -7.74
N PHE A 266 -27.23 9.10 -8.01
CA PHE A 266 -26.49 8.02 -7.36
C PHE A 266 -25.03 8.03 -7.78
N GLU A 267 -24.73 8.21 -9.06
CA GLU A 267 -23.38 8.33 -9.60
C GLU A 267 -22.66 9.57 -9.06
N GLU A 268 -23.35 10.72 -9.00
CA GLU A 268 -22.84 11.95 -8.37
C GLU A 268 -22.52 11.74 -6.88
N ALA A 269 -23.35 10.97 -6.16
CA ALA A 269 -23.19 10.74 -4.72
C ALA A 269 -22.19 9.64 -4.36
N THR A 270 -22.03 8.61 -5.21
CA THR A 270 -21.22 7.41 -4.89
C THR A 270 -20.04 7.19 -5.82
N GLY A 271 -19.96 7.94 -6.93
CA GLY A 271 -18.92 7.81 -7.94
C GLY A 271 -19.04 6.55 -8.80
N GLY A 272 -20.18 5.85 -8.79
CA GLY A 272 -20.35 4.62 -9.57
C GLY A 272 -21.80 4.18 -9.74
N SER A 273 -22.02 3.12 -10.52
CA SER A 273 -23.36 2.58 -10.74
C SER A 273 -23.91 1.89 -9.49
N PRO A 274 -25.25 1.92 -9.26
CA PRO A 274 -25.89 1.27 -8.11
C PRO A 274 -25.55 -0.21 -7.96
N GLY A 275 -25.52 -0.95 -9.08
CA GLY A 275 -25.23 -2.38 -9.07
C GLY A 275 -23.79 -2.70 -8.63
N LEU A 276 -22.81 -1.94 -9.13
CA LEU A 276 -21.40 -2.12 -8.73
C LEU A 276 -21.19 -1.71 -7.28
N TRP A 277 -21.81 -0.66 -6.83
CA TRP A 277 -21.77 -0.21 -5.44
C TRP A 277 -22.36 -1.27 -4.50
N LEU A 278 -23.53 -1.81 -4.80
CA LEU A 278 -24.18 -2.85 -4.02
C LEU A 278 -23.31 -4.13 -3.93
N ILE A 279 -22.69 -4.54 -5.04
CA ILE A 279 -21.77 -5.69 -5.04
C ILE A 279 -20.59 -5.41 -4.10
N ALA A 280 -20.04 -4.22 -4.12
CA ALA A 280 -18.92 -3.85 -3.24
C ALA A 280 -19.31 -3.90 -1.75
N GLU A 281 -20.46 -3.33 -1.37
CA GLU A 281 -20.97 -3.39 0.02
C GLU A 281 -21.22 -4.84 0.47
N ARG A 282 -21.82 -5.65 -0.39
CA ARG A 282 -22.06 -7.09 -0.12
C ARG A 282 -20.75 -7.87 0.07
N ILE A 283 -19.70 -7.55 -0.70
CA ILE A 283 -18.40 -8.17 -0.56
C ILE A 283 -17.74 -7.78 0.77
N GLU A 284 -17.80 -6.51 1.16
CA GLU A 284 -17.25 -6.08 2.46
C GLU A 284 -17.99 -6.75 3.64
N ALA A 285 -19.30 -6.84 3.58
CA ALA A 285 -20.08 -7.56 4.58
C ALA A 285 -19.74 -9.07 4.60
N ALA A 286 -19.57 -9.68 3.42
CA ALA A 286 -19.18 -11.09 3.35
C ALA A 286 -17.78 -11.33 3.95
N LYS A 287 -16.81 -10.46 3.71
CA LYS A 287 -15.48 -10.51 4.32
C LYS A 287 -15.56 -10.48 5.84
N ALA A 288 -16.37 -9.57 6.39
CA ALA A 288 -16.57 -9.48 7.83
C ALA A 288 -17.18 -10.75 8.44
N LEU A 289 -18.18 -11.37 7.76
CA LEU A 289 -18.79 -12.62 8.22
C LEU A 289 -17.82 -13.81 8.10
N LEU A 290 -17.02 -13.87 7.03
CA LEU A 290 -16.06 -14.94 6.82
C LEU A 290 -14.95 -14.94 7.86
N THR A 291 -14.59 -13.78 8.43
CA THR A 291 -13.48 -13.62 9.39
C THR A 291 -13.92 -13.70 10.85
N ARG A 292 -15.19 -13.58 11.15
CA ARG A 292 -15.71 -13.53 12.53
C ARG A 292 -16.53 -14.76 12.93
N GLN A 293 -17.06 -15.51 11.99
CA GLN A 293 -18.01 -16.58 12.24
C GLN A 293 -17.73 -17.81 11.38
N GLU A 294 -17.84 -18.99 11.97
CA GLU A 294 -17.74 -20.29 11.28
C GLU A 294 -19.09 -20.71 10.67
N ILE A 295 -19.74 -19.82 9.93
CA ILE A 295 -20.97 -20.14 9.21
C ILE A 295 -20.68 -20.66 7.80
N GLY A 296 -21.56 -21.48 7.24
CA GLY A 296 -21.42 -22.04 5.90
C GLY A 296 -21.34 -20.95 4.82
N ILE A 297 -20.60 -21.20 3.75
CA ILE A 297 -20.43 -20.24 2.65
C ILE A 297 -21.77 -19.83 2.03
N ASP A 298 -22.71 -20.79 1.90
CA ASP A 298 -24.05 -20.49 1.38
C ASP A 298 -24.84 -19.61 2.33
N ALA A 299 -24.71 -19.81 3.64
CA ALA A 299 -25.35 -18.95 4.65
C ALA A 299 -24.77 -17.53 4.60
N VAL A 300 -23.44 -17.38 4.45
CA VAL A 300 -22.81 -16.06 4.21
C VAL A 300 -23.38 -15.43 2.94
N SER A 301 -23.45 -16.20 1.85
CA SER A 301 -23.97 -15.72 0.57
C SER A 301 -25.39 -15.15 0.70
N HIS A 302 -26.30 -15.89 1.36
CA HIS A 302 -27.67 -15.46 1.59
C HIS A 302 -27.76 -14.24 2.53
N ALA A 303 -26.98 -14.23 3.61
CA ALA A 303 -26.98 -13.14 4.58
C ALA A 303 -26.59 -11.79 3.95
N VAL A 304 -25.68 -11.81 2.98
CA VAL A 304 -25.24 -10.58 2.27
C VAL A 304 -25.96 -10.34 0.94
N GLY A 305 -26.93 -11.19 0.57
CA GLY A 305 -27.78 -11.00 -0.60
C GLY A 305 -27.22 -11.46 -1.95
N PHE A 306 -26.20 -12.33 -1.95
CA PHE A 306 -25.87 -13.11 -3.15
C PHE A 306 -26.80 -14.32 -3.25
N GLY A 307 -27.42 -14.55 -4.39
CA GLY A 307 -28.39 -15.61 -4.57
C GLY A 307 -27.82 -17.04 -4.47
N SER A 308 -26.49 -17.21 -4.43
CA SER A 308 -25.83 -18.50 -4.26
C SER A 308 -24.36 -18.35 -3.84
N GLY A 309 -23.81 -19.40 -3.19
CA GLY A 309 -22.37 -19.45 -2.87
C GLY A 309 -21.47 -19.38 -4.12
N HIS A 310 -21.97 -19.77 -5.29
CA HIS A 310 -21.25 -19.58 -6.56
C HIS A 310 -21.12 -18.09 -6.92
N ALA A 311 -22.18 -17.32 -6.77
CA ALA A 311 -22.16 -15.88 -7.04
C ALA A 311 -21.19 -15.14 -6.08
N LEU A 312 -21.25 -15.47 -4.79
CA LEU A 312 -20.31 -14.96 -3.81
C LEU A 312 -18.87 -15.32 -4.17
N ARG A 313 -18.60 -16.58 -4.51
CA ARG A 313 -17.25 -17.06 -4.88
C ARG A 313 -16.69 -16.26 -6.08
N LYS A 314 -17.50 -16.08 -7.13
CA LYS A 314 -17.13 -15.32 -8.32
C LYS A 314 -16.78 -13.86 -7.98
N GLN A 315 -17.62 -13.18 -7.22
CA GLN A 315 -17.43 -11.76 -6.91
C GLN A 315 -16.30 -11.54 -5.89
N LEU A 316 -16.19 -12.38 -4.88
CA LEU A 316 -15.12 -12.29 -3.89
C LEU A 316 -13.75 -12.55 -4.54
N ARG A 317 -13.66 -13.57 -5.42
CA ARG A 317 -12.43 -13.84 -6.16
C ARG A 317 -12.03 -12.70 -7.08
N LYS A 318 -13.00 -12.06 -7.74
CA LYS A 318 -12.74 -10.86 -8.54
C LYS A 318 -12.24 -9.70 -7.70
N ALA A 319 -12.77 -9.52 -6.48
CA ALA A 319 -12.41 -8.41 -5.59
C ALA A 319 -11.12 -8.63 -4.81
N THR A 320 -10.79 -9.89 -4.44
CA THR A 320 -9.70 -10.21 -3.50
C THR A 320 -8.65 -11.17 -4.06
N GLY A 321 -8.89 -11.79 -5.19
CA GLY A 321 -8.07 -12.89 -5.73
C GLY A 321 -8.31 -14.24 -5.04
N LEU A 322 -9.11 -14.30 -3.95
CA LEU A 322 -9.31 -15.48 -3.12
C LEU A 322 -10.74 -16.01 -3.20
N THR A 323 -10.91 -17.31 -3.07
CA THR A 323 -12.22 -17.92 -2.83
C THR A 323 -12.66 -17.66 -1.38
N PRO A 324 -13.97 -17.78 -1.05
CA PRO A 324 -14.45 -17.63 0.34
C PRO A 324 -13.76 -18.55 1.35
N THR A 325 -13.45 -19.78 0.95
CA THR A 325 -12.75 -20.74 1.81
C THR A 325 -11.30 -20.31 2.06
N GLU A 326 -10.58 -19.92 1.01
CA GLU A 326 -9.21 -19.39 1.13
C GLU A 326 -9.18 -18.08 1.93
N TYR A 327 -10.16 -17.22 1.71
CA TYR A 327 -10.29 -15.98 2.47
C TYR A 327 -10.51 -16.27 3.96
N ARG A 328 -11.42 -17.18 4.29
CA ARG A 328 -11.68 -17.62 5.67
C ARG A 328 -10.43 -18.21 6.31
N SER A 329 -9.79 -19.20 5.69
CA SER A 329 -8.61 -19.85 6.27
C SER A 329 -7.46 -18.88 6.50
N ARG A 330 -7.38 -17.83 5.69
CA ARG A 330 -6.32 -16.83 5.78
C ARG A 330 -6.58 -15.77 6.84
N PHE A 331 -7.84 -15.42 7.10
CA PHE A 331 -8.21 -14.26 7.91
C PHE A 331 -9.14 -14.60 9.10
N LEU A 332 -9.55 -15.85 9.27
CA LEU A 332 -10.32 -16.25 10.44
C LEU A 332 -9.44 -16.05 11.69
N HIS A 333 -9.84 -15.16 12.58
CA HIS A 333 -9.20 -15.01 13.89
C HIS A 333 -9.50 -16.25 14.71
N ASN A 334 -8.50 -17.09 14.93
CA ASN A 334 -8.58 -18.17 15.89
C ASN A 334 -8.43 -17.54 17.28
N ASP A 335 -9.54 -17.21 17.94
CA ASP A 335 -9.59 -16.75 19.34
C ASP A 335 -9.24 -17.87 20.33
N SER A 336 -8.44 -18.84 19.93
CA SER A 336 -7.88 -19.86 20.79
C SER A 336 -6.47 -19.51 21.26
N VAL A 337 -6.28 -18.30 21.77
CA VAL A 337 -5.17 -18.04 22.69
C VAL A 337 -5.70 -18.21 24.10
N LYS A 338 -5.46 -19.42 24.62
CA LYS A 338 -5.67 -19.81 26.00
C LYS A 338 -5.09 -18.76 26.95
N SER A 339 -5.93 -18.32 27.88
CA SER A 339 -5.51 -17.73 29.15
C SER A 339 -4.32 -18.50 29.76
N TRP A 340 -3.23 -17.79 29.90
CA TRP A 340 -2.18 -18.06 30.90
C TRP A 340 -1.90 -16.78 31.64
#